data_d9d6eda17265a3ca9e965bb994b7372a
#
_entry.id   d9d6eda17265a3ca9e965bb994b7372a
#
_cell.length_a   1.000
_cell.length_b   1.000
_cell.length_c   1.000
_cell.angle_alpha   90.00
_cell.angle_beta   90.00
_cell.angle_gamma   90.00
#
_symmetry.space_group_name_H-M   'P 1'
#
loop_
_entity.id
_entity.type
_entity.pdbx_description
1 polymer ?
#
loop_
_entity_poly.entity_id
_entity_poly.type
_entity_poly.pdbx_seq_one_letter_code
_entity_poly.pdbx_strand_id
1 'polypeptide(L)'
;MKSIQANARVVLDYTLKDEKGAVLDASDAEDGEPIVYVHGYGMLVPGLEAALVGLEAGAEKDVVVKPEEGFGDRDEELVFEVDRTDFPEPEKVEIGDEVVAESPDGDEVPMRVVEVKADSVVVDANHPLAGVTLHYAVKVREVAEASAEELEEAAQEFEEAGYGGCDDPTHDHSHDHGHGHGHGHDHGPGGHTHEHGANGELVQLKSKKTPQS
;
A
#
# COMPACT_ATOMS: atom_id res chain seq x y z
N MET A 1 -13.01 -7.61 30.72
CA MET A 1 -11.80 -7.12 30.04
C MET A 1 -12.24 -6.58 28.70
N LYS A 2 -11.63 -5.50 28.18
CA LYS A 2 -12.00 -4.97 26.87
C LYS A 2 -11.26 -5.80 25.81
N SER A 3 -11.99 -6.26 24.79
CA SER A 3 -11.43 -6.95 23.62
C SER A 3 -11.33 -5.99 22.42
N ILE A 4 -10.44 -6.30 21.49
CA ILE A 4 -10.27 -5.54 20.24
C ILE A 4 -11.56 -5.65 19.41
N GLN A 5 -12.17 -4.52 19.12
CA GLN A 5 -13.36 -4.35 18.30
C GLN A 5 -13.29 -2.97 17.62
N ALA A 6 -14.21 -2.69 16.70
CA ALA A 6 -14.26 -1.37 16.05
C ALA A 6 -14.23 -0.24 17.07
N ASN A 7 -13.47 0.83 16.75
CA ASN A 7 -13.25 2.00 17.59
C ASN A 7 -12.42 1.73 18.88
N ALA A 8 -11.76 0.58 18.98
CA ALA A 8 -10.83 0.35 20.07
C ALA A 8 -9.45 0.94 19.74
N ARG A 9 -8.88 1.71 20.68
CA ARG A 9 -7.47 2.08 20.66
C ARG A 9 -6.67 0.88 21.17
N VAL A 10 -5.70 0.46 20.38
CA VAL A 10 -4.89 -0.73 20.66
C VAL A 10 -3.41 -0.37 20.63
N VAL A 11 -2.66 -0.93 21.58
CA VAL A 11 -1.20 -0.85 21.62
C VAL A 11 -0.65 -2.28 21.46
N LEU A 12 0.17 -2.49 20.43
CA LEU A 12 0.78 -3.78 20.10
C LEU A 12 2.30 -3.74 20.16
N ASP A 13 2.91 -4.74 20.78
CA ASP A 13 4.26 -5.15 20.41
C ASP A 13 4.19 -6.11 19.23
N TYR A 14 5.17 -6.05 18.34
CA TYR A 14 5.23 -6.93 17.19
C TYR A 14 6.67 -7.28 16.80
N THR A 15 6.79 -8.38 16.09
CA THR A 15 7.98 -8.73 15.30
C THR A 15 7.49 -9.19 13.94
N LEU A 16 7.94 -8.50 12.90
CA LEU A 16 7.63 -8.81 11.50
C LEU A 16 8.79 -9.58 10.88
N LYS A 17 8.49 -10.72 10.24
CA LYS A 17 9.45 -11.56 9.54
C LYS A 17 8.98 -11.89 8.14
N ASP A 18 9.93 -12.14 7.25
CA ASP A 18 9.67 -12.73 5.94
C ASP A 18 9.50 -14.26 6.02
N GLU A 19 9.19 -14.89 4.88
CA GLU A 19 9.08 -16.37 4.74
C GLU A 19 10.35 -17.13 5.12
N LYS A 20 11.52 -16.46 5.07
CA LYS A 20 12.82 -17.05 5.41
C LYS A 20 13.13 -16.91 6.89
N GLY A 21 12.28 -16.21 7.63
CA GLY A 21 12.43 -15.93 9.05
C GLY A 21 13.38 -14.76 9.36
N ALA A 22 13.77 -13.99 8.33
CA ALA A 22 14.52 -12.77 8.56
C ALA A 22 13.60 -11.71 9.18
N VAL A 23 14.06 -11.04 10.25
CA VAL A 23 13.32 -9.95 10.88
C VAL A 23 13.41 -8.74 9.97
N LEU A 24 12.26 -8.25 9.56
CA LEU A 24 12.11 -7.06 8.73
C LEU A 24 11.90 -5.82 9.60
N ASP A 25 11.15 -5.99 10.69
CA ASP A 25 10.84 -4.92 11.63
C ASP A 25 10.39 -5.50 12.98
N ALA A 26 10.58 -4.74 14.08
CA ALA A 26 10.15 -5.17 15.40
C ALA A 26 10.05 -3.99 16.38
N SER A 27 9.06 -4.00 17.25
CA SER A 27 8.87 -2.97 18.29
C SER A 27 9.90 -3.02 19.42
N ASP A 28 10.66 -4.09 19.55
CA ASP A 28 11.75 -4.26 20.52
C ASP A 28 13.14 -4.01 19.93
N ALA A 29 13.23 -3.60 18.64
CA ALA A 29 14.47 -3.14 18.04
C ALA A 29 14.98 -1.85 18.70
N GLU A 30 16.24 -1.48 18.47
CA GLU A 30 16.88 -0.32 19.09
C GLU A 30 16.13 1.00 18.86
N ASP A 31 15.51 1.14 17.67
CA ASP A 31 14.67 2.28 17.29
C ASP A 31 13.19 1.90 17.11
N GLY A 32 12.80 0.70 17.58
CA GLY A 32 11.45 0.19 17.42
C GLY A 32 10.47 0.77 18.42
N GLU A 33 9.26 1.06 17.96
CA GLU A 33 8.16 1.52 18.80
C GLU A 33 6.95 0.58 18.68
N PRO A 34 6.15 0.42 19.74
CA PRO A 34 4.92 -0.32 19.64
C PRO A 34 3.95 0.36 18.69
N ILE A 35 3.20 -0.43 17.92
CA ILE A 35 2.13 0.12 17.09
C ILE A 35 0.99 0.60 17.97
N VAL A 36 0.57 1.85 17.79
CA VAL A 36 -0.64 2.42 18.37
C VAL A 36 -1.60 2.71 17.24
N TYR A 37 -2.81 2.12 17.30
CA TYR A 37 -3.79 2.28 16.21
C TYR A 37 -5.22 2.24 16.74
N VAL A 38 -6.15 2.74 15.94
CA VAL A 38 -7.59 2.60 16.16
C VAL A 38 -8.12 1.52 15.24
N HIS A 39 -8.73 0.49 15.82
CA HIS A 39 -9.20 -0.68 15.09
C HIS A 39 -10.45 -0.37 14.25
N GLY A 40 -10.46 -0.80 12.98
CA GLY A 40 -11.58 -0.62 12.04
C GLY A 40 -11.38 0.51 11.03
N TYR A 41 -10.20 1.13 10.98
CA TYR A 41 -9.88 2.26 10.09
C TYR A 41 -8.75 1.94 9.10
N GLY A 42 -8.46 0.67 8.86
CA GLY A 42 -7.46 0.27 7.86
C GLY A 42 -6.02 0.74 8.16
N MET A 43 -5.73 1.11 9.41
CA MET A 43 -4.38 1.53 9.83
C MET A 43 -3.36 0.38 9.82
N LEU A 44 -3.82 -0.85 9.73
CA LEU A 44 -3.01 -2.06 9.59
C LEU A 44 -3.38 -2.78 8.29
N VAL A 45 -2.47 -3.63 7.80
CA VAL A 45 -2.78 -4.50 6.66
C VAL A 45 -4.00 -5.39 6.99
N PRO A 46 -4.92 -5.60 6.02
CA PRO A 46 -6.21 -6.24 6.27
C PRO A 46 -6.13 -7.59 6.97
N GLY A 47 -5.17 -8.44 6.58
CA GLY A 47 -4.99 -9.76 7.20
C GLY A 47 -4.57 -9.69 8.67
N LEU A 48 -3.75 -8.72 9.05
CA LEU A 48 -3.36 -8.51 10.43
C LEU A 48 -4.54 -7.95 11.25
N GLU A 49 -5.20 -6.92 10.74
CA GLU A 49 -6.31 -6.27 11.43
C GLU A 49 -7.43 -7.26 11.73
N ALA A 50 -7.84 -8.06 10.75
CA ALA A 50 -8.85 -9.11 10.91
C ALA A 50 -8.45 -10.17 11.95
N ALA A 51 -7.18 -10.54 11.98
CA ALA A 51 -6.67 -11.53 12.92
C ALA A 51 -6.65 -11.05 14.38
N LEU A 52 -6.63 -9.75 14.63
CA LEU A 52 -6.58 -9.15 15.96
C LEU A 52 -7.95 -9.01 16.63
N VAL A 53 -9.05 -9.11 15.87
CA VAL A 53 -10.42 -8.99 16.39
C VAL A 53 -10.64 -9.95 17.57
N GLY A 54 -11.21 -9.44 18.66
CA GLY A 54 -11.57 -10.21 19.83
C GLY A 54 -10.45 -10.53 20.81
N LEU A 55 -9.19 -10.20 20.49
CA LEU A 55 -8.08 -10.37 21.42
C LEU A 55 -8.19 -9.36 22.58
N GLU A 56 -7.68 -9.76 23.75
CA GLU A 56 -7.67 -8.94 24.95
C GLU A 56 -6.23 -8.52 25.29
N ALA A 57 -6.07 -7.51 26.15
CA ALA A 57 -4.76 -7.11 26.64
C ALA A 57 -4.03 -8.30 27.29
N GLY A 58 -2.75 -8.47 26.93
CA GLY A 58 -1.90 -9.60 27.32
C GLY A 58 -1.95 -10.81 26.39
N ALA A 59 -2.85 -10.83 25.39
CA ALA A 59 -2.89 -11.89 24.39
C ALA A 59 -1.66 -11.82 23.46
N GLU A 60 -1.14 -13.00 23.10
CA GLU A 60 -0.07 -13.18 22.11
C GLU A 60 -0.61 -14.02 20.96
N LYS A 61 -0.25 -13.67 19.74
CA LYS A 61 -0.69 -14.38 18.54
C LYS A 61 0.33 -14.30 17.43
N ASP A 62 0.55 -15.43 16.76
CA ASP A 62 1.26 -15.47 15.48
C ASP A 62 0.24 -15.37 14.34
N VAL A 63 0.47 -14.45 13.42
CA VAL A 63 -0.40 -14.19 12.28
C VAL A 63 0.43 -14.28 11.01
N VAL A 64 -0.04 -15.09 10.04
CA VAL A 64 0.54 -15.17 8.71
C VAL A 64 -0.36 -14.37 7.78
N VAL A 65 0.20 -13.35 7.15
CA VAL A 65 -0.50 -12.47 6.21
C VAL A 65 0.04 -12.76 4.82
N LYS A 66 -0.83 -13.19 3.93
CA LYS A 66 -0.48 -13.41 2.52
C LYS A 66 -0.38 -12.08 1.78
N PRO A 67 0.30 -12.03 0.61
CA PRO A 67 0.41 -10.80 -0.17
C PRO A 67 -0.93 -10.10 -0.42
N GLU A 68 -1.95 -10.84 -0.84
CA GLU A 68 -3.30 -10.34 -1.12
C GLU A 68 -4.02 -9.70 0.08
N GLU A 69 -3.63 -10.09 1.30
CA GLU A 69 -4.15 -9.56 2.58
C GLU A 69 -3.16 -8.59 3.26
N GLY A 70 -2.02 -8.35 2.62
CA GLY A 70 -0.93 -7.51 3.09
C GLY A 70 -0.66 -6.32 2.16
N PHE A 71 0.51 -6.32 1.52
CA PHE A 71 0.95 -5.24 0.62
C PHE A 71 0.66 -5.52 -0.86
N GLY A 72 -0.22 -6.46 -1.16
CA GLY A 72 -0.57 -6.86 -2.52
C GLY A 72 0.44 -7.79 -3.16
N ASP A 73 0.04 -8.38 -4.28
CA ASP A 73 0.94 -9.15 -5.13
C ASP A 73 1.95 -8.22 -5.83
N ARG A 74 3.10 -8.76 -6.17
CA ARG A 74 4.07 -8.01 -6.98
C ARG A 74 3.56 -7.92 -8.41
N ASP A 75 3.45 -6.69 -8.92
CA ASP A 75 3.03 -6.40 -10.27
C ASP A 75 4.26 -6.29 -11.19
N GLU A 76 4.32 -7.13 -12.21
CA GLU A 76 5.41 -7.09 -13.19
C GLU A 76 5.33 -5.86 -14.13
N GLU A 77 4.16 -5.23 -14.25
CA GLU A 77 3.98 -4.00 -15.02
C GLU A 77 4.61 -2.78 -14.32
N LEU A 78 4.82 -2.86 -13.00
CA LEU A 78 5.54 -1.87 -12.22
C LEU A 78 7.06 -2.10 -12.22
N VAL A 79 7.55 -3.10 -12.95
CA VAL A 79 8.97 -3.36 -13.16
C VAL A 79 9.31 -3.02 -14.59
N PHE A 80 10.07 -1.96 -14.82
CA PHE A 80 10.35 -1.47 -16.16
C PHE A 80 11.80 -1.04 -16.34
N GLU A 81 12.21 -0.95 -17.58
CA GLU A 81 13.56 -0.61 -17.98
C GLU A 81 13.64 0.87 -18.36
N VAL A 82 14.57 1.60 -17.77
CA VAL A 82 14.81 3.03 -17.98
C VAL A 82 16.21 3.21 -18.55
N ASP A 83 16.39 4.16 -19.47
CA ASP A 83 17.71 4.47 -20.03
C ASP A 83 18.65 4.95 -18.91
N ARG A 84 19.87 4.44 -18.89
CA ARG A 84 20.86 4.78 -17.87
C ARG A 84 21.20 6.27 -17.87
N THR A 85 21.08 6.93 -19.00
CA THR A 85 21.37 8.36 -19.16
C THR A 85 20.34 9.27 -18.50
N ASP A 86 19.14 8.74 -18.16
CA ASP A 86 18.10 9.49 -17.49
C ASP A 86 18.35 9.65 -15.98
N PHE A 87 19.35 8.93 -15.45
CA PHE A 87 19.75 9.07 -14.05
C PHE A 87 20.72 10.25 -13.87
N PRO A 88 20.61 10.99 -12.75
CA PRO A 88 21.48 12.15 -12.47
C PRO A 88 22.98 11.79 -12.42
N GLU A 89 23.30 10.59 -11.95
CA GLU A 89 24.66 10.06 -11.83
C GLU A 89 24.73 8.63 -12.42
N PRO A 90 24.67 8.48 -13.76
CA PRO A 90 24.53 7.17 -14.41
C PRO A 90 25.61 6.15 -14.03
N GLU A 91 26.83 6.64 -13.74
CA GLU A 91 27.97 5.79 -13.42
C GLU A 91 27.99 5.27 -11.98
N LYS A 92 27.15 5.84 -11.10
CA LYS A 92 27.07 5.53 -9.67
C LYS A 92 25.83 4.75 -9.27
N VAL A 93 24.99 4.40 -10.23
CA VAL A 93 23.77 3.62 -9.96
C VAL A 93 24.13 2.19 -9.62
N GLU A 94 23.67 1.74 -8.46
CA GLU A 94 23.92 0.39 -7.96
C GLU A 94 22.59 -0.33 -7.70
N ILE A 95 22.62 -1.68 -7.72
CA ILE A 95 21.45 -2.49 -7.36
C ILE A 95 21.10 -2.24 -5.90
N GLY A 96 19.82 -1.93 -5.64
CA GLY A 96 19.31 -1.59 -4.32
C GLY A 96 19.17 -0.11 -4.05
N ASP A 97 19.67 0.76 -4.95
CA ASP A 97 19.48 2.20 -4.83
C ASP A 97 17.99 2.56 -4.90
N GLU A 98 17.60 3.54 -4.09
CA GLU A 98 16.27 4.13 -4.14
C GLU A 98 16.32 5.38 -5.02
N VAL A 99 15.41 5.43 -5.99
CA VAL A 99 15.25 6.54 -6.90
C VAL A 99 13.80 7.01 -6.87
N VAL A 100 13.57 8.27 -7.18
CA VAL A 100 12.23 8.85 -7.26
C VAL A 100 12.04 9.35 -8.69
N ALA A 101 10.97 8.88 -9.34
CA ALA A 101 10.50 9.45 -10.59
C ALA A 101 9.41 10.48 -10.31
N GLU A 102 9.38 11.54 -11.10
CA GLU A 102 8.29 12.50 -11.10
C GLU A 102 7.34 12.15 -12.26
N SER A 103 6.06 11.89 -11.95
CA SER A 103 5.03 11.68 -12.95
C SER A 103 4.68 12.99 -13.68
N PRO A 104 4.03 12.95 -14.85
CA PRO A 104 3.56 14.16 -15.54
C PRO A 104 2.63 15.05 -14.71
N ASP A 105 1.95 14.46 -13.75
CA ASP A 105 1.02 15.14 -12.83
C ASP A 105 1.73 15.74 -11.62
N GLY A 106 3.04 15.51 -11.48
CA GLY A 106 3.90 16.03 -10.40
C GLY A 106 4.00 15.15 -9.17
N ASP A 107 3.46 13.94 -9.23
CA ASP A 107 3.55 12.98 -8.13
C ASP A 107 4.93 12.31 -8.12
N GLU A 108 5.48 12.15 -6.93
CA GLU A 108 6.75 11.45 -6.73
C GLU A 108 6.50 9.95 -6.55
N VAL A 109 7.01 9.13 -7.48
CA VAL A 109 6.93 7.66 -7.43
C VAL A 109 8.28 7.11 -6.98
N PRO A 110 8.37 6.57 -5.77
CA PRO A 110 9.59 5.91 -5.29
C PRO A 110 9.77 4.56 -5.98
N MET A 111 11.00 4.28 -6.43
CA MET A 111 11.36 3.03 -7.11
C MET A 111 12.69 2.52 -6.58
N ARG A 112 12.92 1.23 -6.72
CA ARG A 112 14.19 0.59 -6.37
C ARG A 112 14.88 0.03 -7.60
N VAL A 113 16.18 0.22 -7.70
CA VAL A 113 17.01 -0.39 -8.74
C VAL A 113 17.16 -1.89 -8.45
N VAL A 114 16.71 -2.73 -9.37
CA VAL A 114 16.77 -4.20 -9.25
C VAL A 114 17.81 -4.84 -10.17
N GLU A 115 18.16 -4.19 -11.27
CA GLU A 115 19.21 -4.64 -12.19
C GLU A 115 19.90 -3.44 -12.86
N VAL A 116 21.20 -3.51 -13.05
CA VAL A 116 21.99 -2.49 -13.80
C VAL A 116 22.60 -3.16 -14.99
N LYS A 117 22.23 -2.71 -16.21
CA LYS A 117 22.76 -3.15 -17.50
C LYS A 117 23.76 -2.12 -18.06
N ALA A 118 24.31 -2.39 -19.23
CA ALA A 118 25.29 -1.49 -19.86
C ALA A 118 24.69 -0.13 -20.19
N ASP A 119 23.52 -0.11 -20.83
CA ASP A 119 22.87 1.08 -21.37
C ASP A 119 21.55 1.42 -20.67
N SER A 120 21.09 0.55 -19.76
CA SER A 120 19.79 0.67 -19.09
C SER A 120 19.83 0.19 -17.64
N VAL A 121 18.82 0.54 -16.89
CA VAL A 121 18.60 0.17 -15.49
C VAL A 121 17.17 -0.34 -15.33
N VAL A 122 16.99 -1.50 -14.70
CA VAL A 122 15.67 -2.00 -14.36
C VAL A 122 15.29 -1.49 -12.98
N VAL A 123 14.15 -0.84 -12.90
CA VAL A 123 13.57 -0.29 -11.67
C VAL A 123 12.26 -0.97 -11.33
N ASP A 124 11.98 -1.09 -10.06
CA ASP A 124 10.78 -1.70 -9.49
C ASP A 124 10.06 -0.64 -8.64
N ALA A 125 8.85 -0.27 -9.06
CA ALA A 125 7.98 0.67 -8.36
C ALA A 125 6.99 -0.01 -7.42
N ASN A 126 7.05 -1.35 -7.28
CA ASN A 126 6.25 -2.06 -6.30
C ASN A 126 6.62 -1.67 -4.87
N HIS A 127 5.66 -1.82 -3.97
CA HIS A 127 5.97 -1.73 -2.54
C HIS A 127 7.07 -2.74 -2.18
N PRO A 128 8.05 -2.40 -1.31
CA PRO A 128 9.17 -3.30 -0.96
C PRO A 128 8.76 -4.67 -0.41
N LEU A 129 7.55 -4.77 0.15
CA LEU A 129 6.98 -6.00 0.69
C LEU A 129 5.87 -6.60 -0.19
N ALA A 130 5.65 -6.08 -1.40
CA ALA A 130 4.71 -6.68 -2.35
C ALA A 130 5.15 -8.09 -2.75
N GLY A 131 4.20 -9.02 -2.82
CA GLY A 131 4.47 -10.43 -3.13
C GLY A 131 5.12 -11.22 -2.00
N VAL A 132 5.32 -10.63 -0.81
CA VAL A 132 5.96 -11.30 0.33
C VAL A 132 4.90 -11.75 1.32
N THR A 133 4.92 -13.03 1.70
CA THR A 133 4.15 -13.53 2.84
C THR A 133 4.80 -13.07 4.14
N LEU A 134 4.04 -12.40 4.99
CA LEU A 134 4.51 -11.79 6.21
C LEU A 134 4.11 -12.60 7.43
N HIS A 135 5.03 -12.75 8.36
CA HIS A 135 4.83 -13.43 9.64
C HIS A 135 4.92 -12.42 10.77
N TYR A 136 3.80 -12.12 11.40
CA TYR A 136 3.71 -11.25 12.57
C TYR A 136 3.63 -12.09 13.83
N ALA A 137 4.57 -11.92 14.76
CA ALA A 137 4.38 -12.29 16.15
C ALA A 137 3.94 -11.04 16.90
N VAL A 138 2.70 -11.03 17.41
CA VAL A 138 2.11 -9.86 18.08
C VAL A 138 1.79 -10.13 19.53
N LYS A 139 1.91 -9.10 20.36
CA LYS A 139 1.49 -9.09 21.75
C LYS A 139 0.67 -7.84 22.02
N VAL A 140 -0.57 -8.02 22.46
CA VAL A 140 -1.46 -6.92 22.81
C VAL A 140 -1.05 -6.34 24.14
N ARG A 141 -0.53 -5.12 24.18
CA ARG A 141 -0.19 -4.42 25.44
C ARG A 141 -1.43 -3.83 26.10
N GLU A 142 -2.25 -3.15 25.32
CA GLU A 142 -3.38 -2.38 25.83
C GLU A 142 -4.54 -2.42 24.85
N VAL A 143 -5.76 -2.48 25.38
CA VAL A 143 -7.01 -2.26 24.65
C VAL A 143 -7.85 -1.26 25.42
N ALA A 144 -8.06 -0.10 24.84
CA ALA A 144 -8.84 1.00 25.43
C ALA A 144 -9.95 1.41 24.44
N GLU A 145 -10.83 2.28 24.89
CA GLU A 145 -11.76 2.98 24.02
C GLU A 145 -11.04 4.19 23.44
N ALA A 146 -11.08 4.36 22.11
CA ALA A 146 -10.49 5.52 21.49
C ALA A 146 -11.24 6.80 21.89
N SER A 147 -10.50 7.90 22.08
CA SER A 147 -11.08 9.22 22.29
C SER A 147 -11.75 9.74 21.02
N ALA A 148 -12.58 10.78 21.16
CA ALA A 148 -13.23 11.39 20.00
C ALA A 148 -12.21 12.00 19.00
N GLU A 149 -11.09 12.51 19.51
CA GLU A 149 -9.99 13.07 18.72
C GLU A 149 -9.27 11.96 17.91
N GLU A 150 -8.91 10.84 18.55
CA GLU A 150 -8.28 9.68 17.91
C GLU A 150 -9.18 9.06 16.83
N LEU A 151 -10.51 9.04 17.06
CA LEU A 151 -11.48 8.56 16.07
C LEU A 151 -11.58 9.50 14.86
N GLU A 152 -11.52 10.82 15.08
CA GLU A 152 -11.57 11.82 14.02
C GLU A 152 -10.29 11.77 13.17
N GLU A 153 -9.12 11.66 13.79
CA GLU A 153 -7.83 11.48 13.12
C GLU A 153 -7.81 10.19 12.27
N ALA A 154 -8.21 9.07 12.86
CA ALA A 154 -8.26 7.79 12.15
C ALA A 154 -9.23 7.81 10.96
N ALA A 155 -10.38 8.51 11.10
CA ALA A 155 -11.34 8.65 10.01
C ALA A 155 -10.79 9.52 8.88
N GLN A 156 -10.06 10.58 9.18
CA GLN A 156 -9.41 11.44 8.17
C GLN A 156 -8.34 10.66 7.41
N GLU A 157 -7.46 9.93 8.10
CA GLU A 157 -6.44 9.09 7.46
C GLU A 157 -7.07 8.02 6.55
N PHE A 158 -8.19 7.43 6.97
CA PHE A 158 -8.92 6.43 6.19
C PHE A 158 -9.51 7.02 4.90
N GLU A 159 -10.07 8.23 4.96
CA GLU A 159 -10.60 8.95 3.79
C GLU A 159 -9.47 9.36 2.82
N GLU A 160 -8.35 9.86 3.33
CA GLU A 160 -7.19 10.28 2.55
C GLU A 160 -6.49 9.08 1.87
N ALA A 161 -6.48 7.91 2.51
CA ALA A 161 -5.93 6.68 1.94
C ALA A 161 -6.80 6.09 0.80
N GLY A 162 -7.93 6.72 0.46
CA GLY A 162 -8.80 6.31 -0.66
C GLY A 162 -9.63 5.05 -0.40
N TYR A 163 -9.69 4.57 0.83
CA TYR A 163 -10.57 3.46 1.22
C TYR A 163 -12.05 3.88 1.39
N GLY A 164 -12.34 5.17 1.31
CA GLY A 164 -13.69 5.76 1.41
C GLY A 164 -14.55 5.63 0.15
N GLY A 165 -14.26 4.73 -0.77
CA GLY A 165 -15.10 4.39 -1.92
C GLY A 165 -16.35 3.66 -1.46
N CYS A 166 -17.48 4.33 -1.53
CA CYS A 166 -18.84 3.93 -1.16
C CYS A 166 -19.24 2.56 -1.73
N ASP A 167 -19.10 1.52 -0.94
CA ASP A 167 -19.99 0.36 -1.05
C ASP A 167 -20.95 0.40 0.15
N ASP A 168 -21.90 1.36 0.14
CA ASP A 168 -23.11 1.26 0.95
C ASP A 168 -24.14 0.43 0.17
N PRO A 169 -24.33 -0.85 0.53
CA PRO A 169 -25.29 -1.71 -0.15
C PRO A 169 -26.76 -1.33 0.11
N THR A 170 -27.01 -0.20 0.79
CA THR A 170 -28.36 0.25 1.15
C THR A 170 -28.89 1.42 0.32
N HIS A 171 -28.11 1.95 -0.66
CA HIS A 171 -28.65 2.94 -1.58
C HIS A 171 -29.39 2.26 -2.74
N ASP A 172 -30.65 1.94 -2.47
CA ASP A 172 -31.67 1.65 -3.48
C ASP A 172 -31.93 2.91 -4.33
N HIS A 173 -31.23 3.02 -5.46
CA HIS A 173 -31.49 4.05 -6.47
C HIS A 173 -32.62 3.60 -7.40
N SER A 174 -33.86 3.54 -6.87
CA SER A 174 -35.05 3.49 -7.70
C SER A 174 -35.33 4.88 -8.29
N HIS A 175 -34.60 5.27 -9.35
CA HIS A 175 -34.98 6.37 -10.21
C HIS A 175 -35.76 5.84 -11.40
N ASP A 176 -37.07 5.76 -11.22
CA ASP A 176 -38.05 5.70 -12.29
C ASP A 176 -38.05 7.05 -13.04
N HIS A 177 -37.42 7.10 -14.22
CA HIS A 177 -37.60 8.15 -15.21
C HIS A 177 -37.94 7.53 -16.56
N GLY A 178 -39.24 7.26 -16.72
CA GLY A 178 -39.83 7.06 -18.04
C GLY A 178 -39.83 8.38 -18.81
N HIS A 179 -39.03 8.48 -19.85
CA HIS A 179 -39.26 9.33 -21.01
C HIS A 179 -38.71 8.66 -22.27
N GLY A 180 -39.63 8.12 -23.06
CA GLY A 180 -39.35 7.69 -24.42
C GLY A 180 -39.17 8.89 -25.34
N HIS A 181 -38.09 8.91 -26.10
CA HIS A 181 -38.00 9.54 -27.41
C HIS A 181 -37.02 8.73 -28.28
N GLY A 182 -37.58 8.10 -29.30
CA GLY A 182 -36.83 7.44 -30.35
C GLY A 182 -36.20 8.46 -31.30
N HIS A 183 -34.92 8.33 -31.55
CA HIS A 183 -34.28 8.79 -32.77
C HIS A 183 -33.20 7.77 -33.14
N GLY A 184 -33.43 7.09 -34.28
CA GLY A 184 -32.46 6.23 -34.90
C GLY A 184 -31.35 7.06 -35.55
N HIS A 185 -30.12 6.71 -35.25
CA HIS A 185 -28.98 7.05 -36.08
C HIS A 185 -28.10 5.81 -36.21
N ASP A 186 -28.11 5.32 -37.43
CA ASP A 186 -27.23 4.31 -37.99
C ASP A 186 -25.81 4.89 -38.11
N HIS A 187 -24.84 4.34 -37.42
CA HIS A 187 -23.43 4.59 -37.66
C HIS A 187 -22.67 3.27 -37.64
N GLY A 188 -22.09 2.98 -38.78
CA GLY A 188 -21.31 1.82 -39.09
C GLY A 188 -20.07 1.56 -38.24
N PRO A 189 -19.41 0.39 -38.41
CA PRO A 189 -18.36 -0.11 -37.51
C PRO A 189 -17.02 0.58 -37.81
N GLY A 190 -16.67 1.56 -37.00
CA GLY A 190 -15.32 2.10 -36.90
C GLY A 190 -14.64 1.53 -35.66
N GLY A 191 -13.78 0.53 -35.87
CA GLY A 191 -12.96 -0.03 -34.81
C GLY A 191 -11.95 1.02 -34.33
N HIS A 192 -12.10 1.45 -33.10
CA HIS A 192 -11.04 2.15 -32.37
C HIS A 192 -10.41 1.16 -31.40
N THR A 193 -9.28 0.59 -31.81
CA THR A 193 -8.34 -0.09 -30.96
C THR A 193 -7.70 0.99 -30.08
N HIS A 194 -8.12 1.10 -28.84
CA HIS A 194 -7.35 1.83 -27.82
C HIS A 194 -6.18 0.94 -27.41
N GLU A 195 -5.04 1.15 -28.03
CA GLU A 195 -3.77 0.75 -27.47
C GLU A 195 -3.55 1.61 -26.23
N HIS A 196 -3.85 1.06 -25.05
CA HIS A 196 -3.33 1.59 -23.80
C HIS A 196 -1.86 1.19 -23.71
N GLY A 197 -1.02 1.94 -24.39
CA GLY A 197 0.40 1.97 -24.13
C GLY A 197 0.59 2.63 -22.78
N ALA A 198 0.87 1.83 -21.75
CA ALA A 198 1.37 2.32 -20.45
C ALA A 198 2.85 2.73 -20.60
N ASN A 199 3.12 3.71 -21.44
CA ASN A 199 4.36 4.46 -21.44
C ASN A 199 4.04 5.86 -20.89
N GLY A 200 3.81 5.93 -19.58
CA GLY A 200 3.87 7.19 -18.86
C GLY A 200 5.31 7.71 -18.97
N GLU A 201 5.48 8.77 -19.74
CA GLU A 201 6.75 9.46 -19.92
C GLU A 201 7.17 10.02 -18.54
N LEU A 202 8.14 9.36 -17.89
CA LEU A 202 8.70 9.82 -16.62
C LEU A 202 9.53 11.08 -16.89
N VAL A 203 9.16 12.18 -16.27
CA VAL A 203 9.70 13.51 -16.63
C VAL A 203 11.07 13.80 -16.00
N GLN A 204 11.38 13.25 -14.83
CA GLN A 204 12.70 13.36 -14.18
C GLN A 204 12.97 12.28 -13.14
N LEU A 205 14.18 11.73 -13.12
CA LEU A 205 14.67 10.86 -12.06
C LEU A 205 15.54 11.63 -11.07
N LYS A 206 15.26 11.46 -9.78
CA LYS A 206 16.06 12.02 -8.67
C LYS A 206 16.61 10.87 -7.82
N SER A 207 17.92 10.80 -7.60
CA SER A 207 18.49 9.81 -6.68
C SER A 207 18.35 10.27 -5.24
N LYS A 208 17.75 9.44 -4.38
CA LYS A 208 17.72 9.65 -2.94
C LYS A 208 18.82 8.80 -2.31
N LYS A 209 19.97 9.39 -2.04
CA LYS A 209 21.06 8.70 -1.37
C LYS A 209 20.76 8.62 0.11
N THR A 210 20.48 7.42 0.62
CA THR A 210 20.49 7.17 2.06
C THR A 210 21.93 7.26 2.54
N PRO A 211 22.26 8.04 3.58
CA PRO A 211 23.61 8.06 4.14
C PRO A 211 23.88 6.69 4.77
N GLN A 212 24.91 6.01 4.27
CA GLN A 212 25.44 4.82 4.91
C GLN A 212 26.07 5.24 6.25
N SER A 213 25.54 4.69 7.33
CA SER A 213 26.17 4.73 8.66
C SER A 213 27.10 3.56 8.83
#